data_478c160a1e280393bfceee77957e1e99
#
_entry.id   478c160a1e280393bfceee77957e1e99
#
_cell.length_a   1.000
_cell.length_b   1.000
_cell.length_c   1.000
_cell.angle_alpha   90.00
_cell.angle_beta   90.00
_cell.angle_gamma   90.00
#
_symmetry.space_group_name_H-M   'P 1'
#
loop_
_entity.id
_entity.type
_entity.pdbx_description
1 polymer ?
#
loop_
_entity_poly.entity_id
_entity_poly.type
_entity_poly.pdbx_seq_one_letter_code
_entity_poly.pdbx_strand_id
1 'polypeptide(L)'
;LFYEIFGVITNLAGGWLGARIGLNNTMNIGLLLQILALGMLLLPAQYLIVPWVMAAQALSGIAKDLNKMSAKSCIKLLVADDAQSTLFKWVAILTGSKNALKGIGFFLGGLLLSLYGFSMAILLMLLMLATVWLFSLWRLKADLGKSKTKPKFTELLSKSRAINQLSAARMFLFGARDVWFVIALPLYLSSPRP
;
A
#
# COMPACT_ATOMS: atom_id res chain seq x y z
N LEU A 1 -5.24 -12.23 -6.25
CA LEU A 1 -6.12 -12.62 -5.12
C LEU A 1 -5.39 -12.49 -3.77
N PHE A 2 -4.23 -13.14 -3.57
CA PHE A 2 -3.44 -13.05 -2.33
C PHE A 2 -3.10 -11.61 -1.93
N TYR A 3 -2.65 -10.82 -2.87
CA TYR A 3 -2.34 -9.41 -2.68
C TYR A 3 -3.52 -8.60 -2.12
N GLU A 4 -4.74 -8.82 -2.63
CA GLU A 4 -5.94 -8.11 -2.19
C GLU A 4 -6.43 -8.59 -0.81
N ILE A 5 -6.38 -9.89 -0.53
CA ILE A 5 -6.75 -10.45 0.79
C ILE A 5 -5.84 -9.87 1.88
N PHE A 6 -4.52 -9.91 1.68
CA PHE A 6 -3.57 -9.34 2.63
C PHE A 6 -3.72 -7.82 2.74
N GLY A 7 -4.09 -7.13 1.65
CA GLY A 7 -4.42 -5.72 1.66
C GLY A 7 -5.60 -5.38 2.56
N VAL A 8 -6.70 -6.14 2.50
CA VAL A 8 -7.87 -5.94 3.37
C VAL A 8 -7.51 -6.15 4.85
N ILE A 9 -6.83 -7.24 5.17
CA ILE A 9 -6.37 -7.54 6.53
C ILE A 9 -5.46 -6.41 7.05
N THR A 10 -4.54 -5.95 6.21
CA THR A 10 -3.59 -4.88 6.57
C THR A 10 -4.27 -3.53 6.77
N ASN A 11 -5.30 -3.20 5.98
CA ASN A 11 -6.06 -1.97 6.18
C ASN A 11 -6.82 -1.97 7.52
N LEU A 12 -7.35 -3.12 7.93
CA LEU A 12 -7.99 -3.28 9.24
C LEU A 12 -6.99 -3.14 10.38
N ALA A 13 -5.85 -3.85 10.30
CA ALA A 13 -4.83 -3.84 11.34
C ALA A 13 -3.96 -2.56 11.31
N GLY A 14 -3.78 -1.96 10.14
CA GLY A 14 -2.87 -0.82 9.93
C GLY A 14 -3.29 0.44 10.70
N GLY A 15 -4.59 0.71 10.78
CA GLY A 15 -5.12 1.81 11.60
C GLY A 15 -4.78 1.65 13.08
N TRP A 16 -4.97 0.46 13.61
CA TRP A 16 -4.60 0.12 14.98
C TRP A 16 -3.08 0.21 15.20
N LEU A 17 -2.30 -0.30 14.27
CA LEU A 17 -0.84 -0.25 14.33
C LEU A 17 -0.34 1.21 14.34
N GLY A 18 -0.87 2.05 13.42
CA GLY A 18 -0.54 3.48 13.33
C GLY A 18 -0.85 4.25 14.61
N ALA A 19 -1.98 3.96 15.25
CA ALA A 19 -2.36 4.57 16.51
C ALA A 19 -1.46 4.12 17.69
N ARG A 20 -0.92 2.90 17.62
CA ARG A 20 -0.10 2.31 18.69
C ARG A 20 1.37 2.71 18.62
N ILE A 21 1.98 2.67 17.45
CA ILE A 21 3.43 2.90 17.25
C ILE A 21 3.74 4.23 16.56
N GLY A 22 2.72 4.93 16.09
CA GLY A 22 2.86 6.17 15.31
C GLY A 22 2.79 5.95 13.81
N LEU A 23 2.24 6.92 13.09
CA LEU A 23 2.02 6.83 11.65
C LEU A 23 3.32 6.81 10.85
N ASN A 24 4.32 7.61 11.27
CA ASN A 24 5.62 7.64 10.60
C ASN A 24 6.38 6.31 10.77
N ASN A 25 6.33 5.70 11.97
CA ASN A 25 6.91 4.39 12.20
C ASN A 25 6.21 3.31 11.37
N THR A 26 4.88 3.36 11.29
CA THR A 26 4.09 2.43 10.45
C THR A 26 4.44 2.58 8.97
N MET A 27 4.67 3.81 8.50
CA MET A 27 5.12 4.08 7.14
C MET A 27 6.54 3.53 6.89
N ASN A 28 7.46 3.73 7.82
CA ASN A 28 8.83 3.20 7.71
C ASN A 28 8.86 1.66 7.72
N ILE A 29 8.00 1.02 8.52
CA ILE A 29 7.80 -0.44 8.47
C ILE A 29 7.27 -0.86 7.09
N GLY A 30 6.30 -0.13 6.54
CA GLY A 30 5.80 -0.39 5.20
C GLY A 30 6.89 -0.27 4.13
N LEU A 31 7.75 0.75 4.20
CA LEU A 31 8.89 0.89 3.27
C LEU A 31 9.90 -0.27 3.42
N LEU A 32 10.21 -0.67 4.65
CA LEU A 32 11.09 -1.82 4.91
C LEU A 32 10.51 -3.12 4.35
N LEU A 33 9.23 -3.38 4.57
CA LEU A 33 8.54 -4.56 4.00
C LEU A 33 8.57 -4.56 2.47
N GLN A 34 8.46 -3.38 1.84
CA GLN A 34 8.57 -3.27 0.38
C GLN A 34 10.00 -3.57 -0.11
N ILE A 35 11.03 -3.11 0.62
CA ILE A 35 12.43 -3.42 0.33
C ILE A 35 12.65 -4.94 0.43
N LEU A 36 12.13 -5.58 1.48
CA LEU A 36 12.22 -7.03 1.65
C LEU A 36 11.50 -7.77 0.51
N ALA A 37 10.30 -7.32 0.12
CA ALA A 37 9.56 -7.92 -0.99
C ALA A 37 10.32 -7.83 -2.33
N LEU A 38 10.98 -6.69 -2.60
CA LEU A 38 11.84 -6.56 -3.77
C LEU A 38 13.10 -7.44 -3.65
N GLY A 39 13.71 -7.51 -2.46
CA GLY A 39 14.85 -8.39 -2.19
C GLY A 39 14.54 -9.86 -2.42
N MET A 40 13.33 -10.32 -2.09
CA MET A 40 12.87 -11.68 -2.38
C MET A 40 12.86 -12.00 -3.88
N LEU A 41 12.67 -11.01 -4.74
CA LEU A 41 12.65 -11.17 -6.20
C LEU A 41 14.05 -11.11 -6.84
N LEU A 42 15.10 -10.74 -6.08
CA LEU A 42 16.49 -10.74 -6.54
C LEU A 42 17.16 -12.12 -6.50
N LEU A 43 16.48 -13.13 -5.95
CA LEU A 43 17.01 -14.47 -5.92
C LEU A 43 17.21 -15.04 -7.34
N PRO A 44 18.17 -15.97 -7.53
CA PRO A 44 18.35 -16.67 -8.78
C PRO A 44 17.05 -17.32 -9.27
N ALA A 45 16.85 -17.36 -10.59
CA ALA A 45 15.61 -17.82 -11.23
C ALA A 45 15.12 -19.20 -10.76
N GLN A 46 16.05 -20.08 -10.37
CA GLN A 46 15.76 -21.41 -9.84
C GLN A 46 14.94 -21.40 -8.52
N TYR A 47 15.02 -20.32 -7.75
CA TYR A 47 14.28 -20.15 -6.49
C TYR A 47 12.99 -19.33 -6.66
N LEU A 48 12.77 -18.72 -7.83
CA LEU A 48 11.58 -17.94 -8.13
C LEU A 48 10.38 -18.84 -8.48
N ILE A 49 10.08 -19.78 -7.61
CA ILE A 49 8.90 -20.64 -7.72
C ILE A 49 7.61 -19.84 -7.44
N VAL A 50 6.50 -20.31 -7.98
CA VAL A 50 5.20 -19.61 -7.85
C VAL A 50 4.84 -19.24 -6.40
N PRO A 51 4.93 -20.14 -5.39
CA PRO A 51 4.64 -19.79 -4.01
C PRO A 51 5.53 -18.68 -3.45
N TRP A 52 6.82 -18.65 -3.85
CA TRP A 52 7.75 -17.60 -3.42
C TRP A 52 7.39 -16.23 -3.97
N VAL A 53 7.07 -16.16 -5.26
CA VAL A 53 6.61 -14.93 -5.90
C VAL A 53 5.29 -14.46 -5.30
N MET A 54 4.37 -15.38 -4.99
CA MET A 54 3.10 -15.05 -4.31
C MET A 54 3.35 -14.49 -2.91
N ALA A 55 4.31 -15.02 -2.16
CA ALA A 55 4.70 -14.49 -0.85
C ALA A 55 5.28 -13.07 -0.96
N ALA A 56 6.17 -12.83 -1.92
CA ALA A 56 6.71 -11.49 -2.20
C ALA A 56 5.59 -10.49 -2.58
N GLN A 57 4.63 -10.91 -3.39
CA GLN A 57 3.46 -10.12 -3.77
C GLN A 57 2.56 -9.80 -2.56
N ALA A 58 2.31 -10.77 -1.69
CA ALA A 58 1.54 -10.57 -0.46
C ALA A 58 2.24 -9.54 0.45
N LEU A 59 3.55 -9.67 0.63
CA LEU A 59 4.35 -8.74 1.43
C LEU A 59 4.33 -7.32 0.84
N SER A 60 4.44 -7.19 -0.47
CA SER A 60 4.32 -5.92 -1.19
C SER A 60 2.92 -5.30 -1.02
N GLY A 61 1.85 -6.11 -1.02
CA GLY A 61 0.48 -5.67 -0.74
C GLY A 61 0.35 -5.06 0.65
N ILE A 62 0.86 -5.74 1.68
CA ILE A 62 0.90 -5.26 3.06
C ILE A 62 1.66 -3.92 3.14
N ALA A 63 2.85 -3.87 2.56
CA ALA A 63 3.71 -2.69 2.53
C ALA A 63 2.99 -1.47 1.93
N LYS A 64 2.38 -1.66 0.77
CA LYS A 64 1.62 -0.61 0.05
C LYS A 64 0.48 -0.05 0.89
N ASP A 65 -0.30 -0.93 1.54
CA ASP A 65 -1.48 -0.49 2.28
C ASP A 65 -1.12 0.19 3.60
N LEU A 66 -0.06 -0.25 4.29
CA LEU A 66 0.50 0.47 5.44
C LEU A 66 0.94 1.89 5.06
N ASN A 67 1.69 2.04 3.96
CA ASN A 67 2.14 3.34 3.48
C ASN A 67 0.97 4.25 3.08
N LYS A 68 0.00 3.71 2.35
CA LYS A 68 -1.19 4.44 1.89
C LYS A 68 -2.05 4.94 3.07
N MET A 69 -2.26 4.07 4.06
CA MET A 69 -3.03 4.39 5.25
C MET A 69 -2.30 5.46 6.08
N SER A 70 -1.00 5.25 6.37
CA SER A 70 -0.20 6.20 7.14
C SER A 70 -0.14 7.58 6.50
N ALA A 71 0.10 7.67 5.17
CA ALA A 71 0.14 8.95 4.46
C ALA A 71 -1.17 9.72 4.56
N LYS A 72 -2.33 9.04 4.37
CA LYS A 72 -3.63 9.69 4.48
C LYS A 72 -3.96 10.16 5.90
N SER A 73 -3.59 9.36 6.89
CA SER A 73 -3.80 9.70 8.30
C SER A 73 -2.89 10.84 8.75
N CYS A 74 -1.65 10.92 8.26
CA CYS A 74 -0.74 12.03 8.53
C CYS A 74 -1.32 13.37 8.04
N ILE A 75 -1.89 13.42 6.84
CA ILE A 75 -2.50 14.63 6.30
C ILE A 75 -3.63 15.11 7.23
N LYS A 76 -4.48 14.18 7.69
CA LYS A 76 -5.59 14.51 8.59
C LYS A 76 -5.12 15.11 9.92
N LEU A 77 -3.95 14.71 10.42
CA LEU A 77 -3.39 15.25 11.68
C LEU A 77 -2.64 16.57 11.50
N LEU A 78 -2.20 16.88 10.29
CA LEU A 78 -1.45 18.10 9.99
C LEU A 78 -2.35 19.27 9.58
N VAL A 79 -3.60 19.01 9.22
CA VAL A 79 -4.59 20.04 8.85
C VAL A 79 -5.49 20.30 10.05
N ALA A 80 -5.72 21.58 10.36
CA ALA A 80 -6.60 22.00 11.45
C ALA A 80 -8.04 21.53 11.22
N ASP A 81 -8.77 21.23 12.29
CA ASP A 81 -10.11 20.64 12.24
C ASP A 81 -11.15 21.52 11.54
N ASP A 82 -10.97 22.84 11.53
CA ASP A 82 -11.82 23.84 10.88
C ASP A 82 -11.50 24.04 9.39
N ALA A 83 -10.37 23.54 8.90
CA ALA A 83 -9.89 23.71 7.52
C ALA A 83 -10.27 22.54 6.60
N GLN A 84 -11.54 22.15 6.54
CA GLN A 84 -12.00 21.01 5.75
C GLN A 84 -11.71 21.12 4.24
N SER A 85 -11.79 22.33 3.68
CA SER A 85 -11.44 22.58 2.28
C SER A 85 -9.96 22.29 1.99
N THR A 86 -9.07 22.67 2.91
CA THR A 86 -7.64 22.40 2.84
C THR A 86 -7.35 20.90 2.97
N LEU A 87 -8.03 20.20 3.87
CA LEU A 87 -7.94 18.75 4.00
C LEU A 87 -8.34 18.04 2.69
N PHE A 88 -9.48 18.44 2.11
CA PHE A 88 -9.94 17.89 0.85
C PHE A 88 -8.93 18.12 -0.27
N LYS A 89 -8.38 19.34 -0.38
CA LYS A 89 -7.34 19.68 -1.38
C LYS A 89 -6.10 18.78 -1.25
N TRP A 90 -5.56 18.60 -0.04
CA TRP A 90 -4.39 17.75 0.17
C TRP A 90 -4.66 16.27 -0.10
N VAL A 91 -5.83 15.76 0.29
CA VAL A 91 -6.23 14.37 -0.03
C VAL A 91 -6.42 14.17 -1.54
N ALA A 92 -6.98 15.17 -2.23
CA ALA A 92 -7.14 15.14 -3.69
C ALA A 92 -5.77 15.16 -4.39
N ILE A 93 -4.85 16.03 -3.97
CA ILE A 93 -3.47 16.09 -4.50
C ILE A 93 -2.76 14.75 -4.27
N LEU A 94 -2.82 14.20 -3.05
CA LEU A 94 -2.19 12.90 -2.74
C LEU A 94 -2.75 11.77 -3.61
N THR A 95 -4.07 11.77 -3.83
CA THR A 95 -4.71 10.72 -4.63
C THR A 95 -4.43 10.91 -6.12
N GLY A 96 -4.46 12.15 -6.62
CA GLY A 96 -4.16 12.48 -8.00
C GLY A 96 -2.69 12.20 -8.36
N SER A 97 -1.74 12.67 -7.54
CA SER A 97 -0.31 12.41 -7.74
C SER A 97 0.02 10.91 -7.72
N LYS A 98 -0.60 10.14 -6.81
CA LYS A 98 -0.45 8.68 -6.79
C LYS A 98 -0.90 8.03 -8.11
N ASN A 99 -2.02 8.48 -8.70
CA ASN A 99 -2.52 7.91 -9.95
C ASN A 99 -1.63 8.32 -11.14
N ALA A 100 -1.16 9.57 -11.18
CA ALA A 100 -0.21 10.04 -12.18
C ALA A 100 1.12 9.29 -12.10
N LEU A 101 1.69 9.15 -10.90
CA LEU A 101 2.92 8.40 -10.67
C LEU A 101 2.78 6.92 -10.99
N LYS A 102 1.59 6.33 -10.87
CA LYS A 102 1.34 4.95 -11.29
C LYS A 102 1.55 4.79 -12.80
N GLY A 103 1.04 5.72 -13.61
CA GLY A 103 1.26 5.72 -15.06
C GLY A 103 2.74 5.86 -15.42
N ILE A 104 3.42 6.86 -14.83
CA ILE A 104 4.87 7.07 -15.02
C ILE A 104 5.65 5.82 -14.57
N GLY A 105 5.26 5.18 -13.46
CA GLY A 105 5.90 3.97 -12.95
C GLY A 105 5.84 2.80 -13.92
N PHE A 106 4.75 2.62 -14.67
CA PHE A 106 4.69 1.60 -15.72
C PHE A 106 5.69 1.86 -16.85
N PHE A 107 5.82 3.10 -17.30
CA PHE A 107 6.79 3.48 -18.31
C PHE A 107 8.23 3.28 -17.83
N LEU A 108 8.56 3.78 -16.64
CA LEU A 108 9.88 3.63 -16.05
C LEU A 108 10.21 2.15 -15.80
N GLY A 109 9.26 1.37 -15.29
CA GLY A 109 9.46 -0.06 -15.08
C GLY A 109 9.71 -0.82 -16.38
N GLY A 110 8.94 -0.54 -17.43
CA GLY A 110 9.16 -1.09 -18.77
C GLY A 110 10.51 -0.68 -19.37
N LEU A 111 10.89 0.59 -19.23
CA LEU A 111 12.18 1.10 -19.69
C LEU A 111 13.36 0.43 -18.97
N LEU A 112 13.31 0.37 -17.63
CA LEU A 112 14.35 -0.29 -16.84
C LEU A 112 14.48 -1.77 -17.19
N LEU A 113 13.33 -2.45 -17.38
CA LEU A 113 13.32 -3.85 -17.76
C LEU A 113 13.93 -4.08 -19.14
N SER A 114 13.63 -3.21 -20.12
CA SER A 114 14.14 -3.35 -21.49
C SER A 114 15.64 -3.02 -21.61
N LEU A 115 16.14 -2.06 -20.83
CA LEU A 115 17.53 -1.59 -20.89
C LEU A 115 18.48 -2.46 -20.05
N TYR A 116 18.05 -2.87 -18.87
CA TYR A 116 18.93 -3.49 -17.85
C TYR A 116 18.55 -4.93 -17.49
N GLY A 117 17.43 -5.43 -18.00
CA GLY A 117 16.90 -6.73 -17.65
C GLY A 117 16.30 -6.79 -16.24
N PHE A 118 15.70 -7.93 -15.88
CA PHE A 118 14.89 -8.10 -14.69
C PHE A 118 15.65 -7.83 -13.37
N SER A 119 16.78 -8.49 -13.18
CA SER A 119 17.52 -8.43 -11.90
C SER A 119 18.08 -7.04 -11.62
N MET A 120 18.64 -6.38 -12.64
CA MET A 120 19.18 -5.02 -12.49
C MET A 120 18.06 -3.99 -12.29
N ALA A 121 16.93 -4.14 -12.98
CA ALA A 121 15.77 -3.27 -12.77
C ALA A 121 15.25 -3.35 -11.32
N ILE A 122 15.10 -4.56 -10.77
CA ILE A 122 14.70 -4.76 -9.37
C ILE A 122 15.75 -4.19 -8.41
N LEU A 123 17.03 -4.41 -8.66
CA LEU A 123 18.12 -3.87 -7.82
C LEU A 123 18.10 -2.34 -7.78
N LEU A 124 17.95 -1.68 -8.93
CA LEU A 124 17.85 -0.22 -9.01
C LEU A 124 16.64 0.31 -8.23
N MET A 125 15.47 -0.31 -8.40
CA MET A 125 14.26 0.04 -7.65
C MET A 125 14.45 -0.14 -6.15
N LEU A 126 15.12 -1.22 -5.71
CA LEU A 126 15.42 -1.50 -4.31
C LEU A 126 16.36 -0.43 -3.73
N LEU A 127 17.43 -0.08 -4.43
CA LEU A 127 18.38 0.96 -4.00
C LEU A 127 17.70 2.34 -3.90
N MET A 128 16.89 2.73 -4.87
CA MET A 128 16.12 3.96 -4.82
C MET A 128 15.17 3.97 -3.61
N LEU A 129 14.48 2.86 -3.35
CA LEU A 129 13.56 2.76 -2.21
C LEU A 129 14.32 2.77 -0.88
N ALA A 130 15.49 2.13 -0.80
CA ALA A 130 16.34 2.14 0.39
C ALA A 130 16.83 3.56 0.71
N THR A 131 17.21 4.35 -0.29
CA THR A 131 17.60 5.76 -0.07
C THR A 131 16.43 6.59 0.47
N VAL A 132 15.22 6.41 -0.06
CA VAL A 132 14.01 7.06 0.46
C VAL A 132 13.72 6.62 1.90
N TRP A 133 13.88 5.34 2.21
CA TRP A 133 13.67 4.81 3.55
C TRP A 133 14.65 5.38 4.56
N LEU A 134 15.95 5.42 4.24
CA LEU A 134 17.00 6.03 5.09
C LEU A 134 16.73 7.52 5.32
N PHE A 135 16.35 8.25 4.26
CA PHE A 135 15.97 9.66 4.37
C PHE A 135 14.73 9.86 5.26
N SER A 136 13.74 8.97 5.14
CA SER A 136 12.53 8.97 5.96
C SER A 136 12.87 8.76 7.45
N LEU A 137 13.73 7.78 7.76
CA LEU A 137 14.18 7.54 9.14
C LEU A 137 14.90 8.76 9.75
N TRP A 138 15.66 9.47 8.95
CA TRP A 138 16.42 10.63 9.42
C TRP A 138 15.53 11.88 9.62
N ARG A 139 14.55 12.11 8.76
CA ARG A 139 13.76 13.36 8.73
C ARG A 139 12.42 13.29 9.44
N LEU A 140 11.82 12.13 9.56
CA LEU A 140 10.48 12.00 10.10
C LEU A 140 10.49 11.70 11.60
N LYS A 141 9.73 12.50 12.36
CA LYS A 141 9.54 12.28 13.80
C LYS A 141 8.71 11.02 14.04
N ALA A 142 9.19 10.14 14.91
CA ALA A 142 8.57 8.84 15.19
C ALA A 142 7.15 8.93 15.79
N ASP A 143 6.87 9.95 16.59
CA ASP A 143 5.67 10.01 17.44
C ASP A 143 4.43 10.65 16.79
N LEU A 144 4.48 11.00 15.50
CA LEU A 144 3.33 11.58 14.81
C LEU A 144 2.16 10.59 14.79
N GLY A 145 1.01 11.01 15.31
CA GLY A 145 -0.23 10.22 15.31
C GLY A 145 -0.30 9.10 16.35
N LYS A 146 0.67 9.02 17.26
CA LYS A 146 0.63 8.06 18.36
C LYS A 146 -0.45 8.45 19.36
N SER A 147 -1.38 7.56 19.61
CA SER A 147 -2.44 7.78 20.60
C SER A 147 -1.88 7.75 22.03
N LYS A 148 -2.35 8.68 22.89
CA LYS A 148 -2.02 8.69 24.31
C LYS A 148 -2.53 7.42 25.02
N THR A 149 -3.69 6.93 24.61
CA THR A 149 -4.26 5.64 25.05
C THR A 149 -3.98 4.60 23.98
N LYS A 150 -3.24 3.54 24.34
CA LYS A 150 -2.95 2.44 23.40
C LYS A 150 -4.25 1.69 23.08
N PRO A 151 -4.80 1.78 21.86
CA PRO A 151 -6.06 1.15 21.51
C PRO A 151 -5.93 -0.38 21.64
N LYS A 152 -6.95 -1.02 22.21
CA LYS A 152 -7.02 -2.47 22.27
C LYS A 152 -7.39 -3.04 20.90
N PHE A 153 -6.95 -4.24 20.59
CA PHE A 153 -7.27 -4.90 19.31
C PHE A 153 -8.79 -5.09 19.11
N THR A 154 -9.53 -5.22 20.20
CA THR A 154 -11.00 -5.31 20.21
C THR A 154 -11.70 -4.03 19.74
N GLU A 155 -10.99 -2.89 19.67
CA GLU A 155 -11.52 -1.60 19.21
C GLU A 155 -11.30 -1.35 17.70
N LEU A 156 -10.90 -2.38 16.96
CA LEU A 156 -10.71 -2.33 15.49
C LEU A 156 -12.01 -2.00 14.75
N LEU A 157 -13.12 -2.50 15.24
CA LEU A 157 -14.44 -2.17 14.71
C LEU A 157 -14.97 -0.91 15.39
N SER A 158 -15.58 -0.02 14.59
CA SER A 158 -16.19 1.19 15.12
C SER A 158 -17.33 0.86 16.10
N LYS A 159 -17.47 1.66 17.16
CA LYS A 159 -18.63 1.60 18.05
C LYS A 159 -19.93 2.00 17.34
N SER A 160 -19.84 2.70 16.21
CA SER A 160 -20.99 3.10 15.39
C SER A 160 -21.39 2.00 14.42
N ARG A 161 -22.61 1.49 14.55
CA ARG A 161 -23.21 0.51 13.65
C ARG A 161 -23.26 1.02 12.19
N ALA A 162 -23.57 2.29 11.99
CA ALA A 162 -23.62 2.90 10.66
C ALA A 162 -22.26 2.88 9.96
N ILE A 163 -21.16 3.16 10.68
CA ILE A 163 -19.79 3.12 10.13
C ILE A 163 -19.42 1.68 9.75
N ASN A 164 -19.78 0.70 10.56
CA ASN A 164 -19.48 -0.71 10.28
C ASN A 164 -20.28 -1.21 9.07
N GLN A 165 -21.55 -0.82 8.94
CA GLN A 165 -22.39 -1.14 7.76
C GLN A 165 -21.84 -0.50 6.49
N LEU A 166 -21.44 0.79 6.54
CA LEU A 166 -20.83 1.49 5.42
C LEU A 166 -19.51 0.83 5.00
N SER A 167 -18.68 0.44 5.97
CA SER A 167 -17.42 -0.24 5.71
C SER A 167 -17.63 -1.60 5.04
N ALA A 168 -18.61 -2.38 5.50
CA ALA A 168 -18.98 -3.65 4.89
C ALA A 168 -19.51 -3.45 3.46
N ALA A 169 -20.43 -2.52 3.25
CA ALA A 169 -20.97 -2.20 1.93
C ALA A 169 -19.84 -1.81 0.94
N ARG A 170 -18.91 -0.97 1.37
CA ARG A 170 -17.74 -0.59 0.55
C ARG A 170 -16.83 -1.78 0.25
N MET A 171 -16.61 -2.67 1.19
CA MET A 171 -15.80 -3.87 0.99
C MET A 171 -16.40 -4.75 -0.12
N PHE A 172 -17.70 -5.03 -0.07
CA PHE A 172 -18.38 -5.80 -1.10
C PHE A 172 -18.40 -5.11 -2.46
N LEU A 173 -18.63 -3.79 -2.50
CA LEU A 173 -18.62 -3.01 -3.74
C LEU A 173 -17.25 -3.04 -4.42
N PHE A 174 -16.17 -2.83 -3.66
CA PHE A 174 -14.81 -2.89 -4.21
C PHE A 174 -14.41 -4.30 -4.60
N GLY A 175 -14.80 -5.32 -3.82
CA GLY A 175 -14.57 -6.72 -4.15
C GLY A 175 -15.26 -7.11 -5.47
N ALA A 176 -16.52 -6.76 -5.65
CA ALA A 176 -17.25 -7.02 -6.88
C ALA A 176 -16.61 -6.33 -8.10
N ARG A 177 -16.22 -5.05 -7.94
CA ARG A 177 -15.50 -4.31 -9.00
C ARG A 177 -14.19 -5.00 -9.39
N ASP A 178 -13.40 -5.40 -8.41
CA ASP A 178 -12.08 -5.97 -8.66
C ASP A 178 -12.18 -7.37 -9.30
N VAL A 179 -13.13 -8.20 -8.89
CA VAL A 179 -13.43 -9.48 -9.56
C VAL A 179 -13.81 -9.26 -11.01
N TRP A 180 -14.68 -8.28 -11.28
CA TRP A 180 -15.12 -7.99 -12.64
C TRP A 180 -13.99 -7.48 -13.53
N PHE A 181 -13.27 -6.44 -13.11
CA PHE A 181 -12.25 -5.79 -13.94
C PHE A 181 -10.91 -6.50 -13.99
N VAL A 182 -10.50 -7.19 -12.91
CA VAL A 182 -9.18 -7.82 -12.83
C VAL A 182 -9.19 -9.28 -13.29
N ILE A 183 -10.33 -9.96 -13.15
CA ILE A 183 -10.44 -11.39 -13.49
C ILE A 183 -11.34 -11.60 -14.70
N ALA A 184 -12.60 -11.19 -14.61
CA ALA A 184 -13.60 -11.54 -15.62
C ALA A 184 -13.32 -10.88 -16.98
N LEU A 185 -13.00 -9.58 -16.99
CA LEU A 185 -12.78 -8.84 -18.24
C LEU A 185 -11.52 -9.31 -18.99
N PRO A 186 -10.33 -9.48 -18.39
CA PRO A 186 -9.17 -10.04 -19.08
C PRO A 186 -9.40 -11.46 -19.60
N LEU A 187 -10.05 -12.32 -18.81
CA LEU A 187 -10.42 -13.68 -19.22
C LEU A 187 -11.34 -13.67 -20.45
N TYR A 188 -12.36 -12.82 -20.45
CA TYR A 188 -13.27 -12.66 -21.58
C TYR A 188 -12.54 -12.15 -22.83
N LEU A 189 -11.62 -11.18 -22.68
CA LEU A 189 -10.85 -10.65 -23.81
C LEU A 189 -9.78 -11.61 -24.33
N SER A 190 -9.25 -12.51 -23.50
CA SER A 190 -8.27 -13.52 -23.88
C SER A 190 -8.90 -14.79 -24.44
N SER A 191 -10.22 -14.98 -24.27
CA SER A 191 -10.92 -16.11 -24.85
C SER A 191 -10.99 -15.97 -26.39
N PRO A 192 -10.53 -16.98 -27.15
CA PRO A 192 -10.66 -16.94 -28.62
C PRO A 192 -12.16 -16.83 -28.96
N ARG A 193 -12.49 -15.80 -29.72
CA ARG A 193 -13.88 -15.65 -30.24
C ARG A 193 -14.11 -16.75 -31.27
N PRO A 194 -15.26 -17.44 -31.23
CA PRO A 194 -15.63 -18.38 -32.26
C PRO A 194 -15.72 -17.74 -33.65
#